data_aa056897a71dcef177b273f8df33e9a4
#
_entry.id   aa056897a71dcef177b273f8df33e9a4
#
_cell.length_a   1.000
_cell.length_b   1.000
_cell.length_c   1.000
_cell.angle_alpha   90.00
_cell.angle_beta   90.00
_cell.angle_gamma   90.00
#
_symmetry.space_group_name_H-M   'P 1'
#
loop_
_entity.id
_entity.type
_entity.pdbx_description
1 polymer ?
#
loop_
_entity_poly.entity_id
_entity_poly.type
_entity_poly.pdbx_seq_one_letter_code
_entity_poly.pdbx_strand_id
1 'polypeptide(L)'
;MAMVGLFWITPDAVYVGSPPTAIGAGVRLTADGLEALDPDGSRTWTWQALRSAVVEDVPTTTPSGRVTKLLGSVVSAAIETFTGQGPPEMTLRLETEYGPEQVTVYAATAGYDAQEAALSQDLLARFLAGTADPRVLEAWGREHGPQGTPKPPARQALLRTWTQT
;
A
#
# COMPACT_ATOMS: atom_id res chain seq x y z
N MET A 1 9.22 9.11 9.13
CA MET A 1 8.36 8.05 8.62
C MET A 1 6.93 8.53 8.55
N ALA A 2 6.28 8.31 7.45
CA ALA A 2 4.92 8.82 7.23
C ALA A 2 4.07 7.78 6.49
N MET A 3 2.82 7.63 6.91
CA MET A 3 1.83 6.82 6.23
C MET A 3 0.94 7.74 5.38
N VAL A 4 0.89 7.48 4.08
CA VAL A 4 0.00 8.20 3.15
C VAL A 4 -0.78 7.15 2.35
N GLY A 5 -2.05 6.97 2.67
CA GLY A 5 -2.85 5.89 2.11
C GLY A 5 -2.24 4.53 2.45
N LEU A 6 -2.13 3.67 1.46
CA LEU A 6 -1.53 2.33 1.59
C LEU A 6 0.01 2.36 1.57
N PHE A 7 0.63 3.52 1.46
CA PHE A 7 2.08 3.65 1.35
C PHE A 7 2.71 4.07 2.67
N TRP A 8 3.77 3.36 3.05
CA TRP A 8 4.63 3.72 4.17
C TRP A 8 5.89 4.34 3.61
N ILE A 9 6.08 5.63 3.86
CA ILE A 9 7.12 6.41 3.21
C ILE A 9 8.19 6.79 4.24
N THR A 10 9.42 6.38 3.96
CA THR A 10 10.61 6.76 4.73
C THR A 10 11.52 7.61 3.86
N PRO A 11 12.53 8.31 4.43
CA PRO A 11 13.52 9.02 3.61
C PRO A 11 14.29 8.13 2.63
N ASP A 12 14.37 6.85 2.91
CA ASP A 12 15.22 5.92 2.14
C ASP A 12 14.43 4.93 1.29
N ALA A 13 13.14 4.70 1.59
CA ALA A 13 12.35 3.68 0.91
C ALA A 13 10.86 3.92 1.05
N VAL A 14 10.09 3.31 0.14
CA VAL A 14 8.63 3.33 0.15
C VAL A 14 8.14 1.88 0.18
N TYR A 15 7.18 1.59 1.02
CA TYR A 15 6.59 0.26 1.17
C TYR A 15 5.09 0.30 0.94
N VAL A 16 4.54 -0.80 0.45
CA VAL A 16 3.10 -1.03 0.39
C VAL A 16 2.69 -1.68 1.70
N GLY A 17 1.80 -1.04 2.44
CA GLY A 17 1.45 -1.47 3.79
C GLY A 17 2.53 -1.10 4.79
N SER A 18 2.85 -1.99 5.71
CA SER A 18 3.90 -1.77 6.72
C SER A 18 5.28 -2.15 6.19
N PRO A 19 6.35 -1.51 6.67
CA PRO A 19 7.70 -1.95 6.32
C PRO A 19 7.98 -3.35 6.85
N PRO A 20 8.93 -4.10 6.22
CA PRO A 20 9.27 -5.42 6.71
C PRO A 20 9.91 -5.34 8.10
N THR A 21 9.57 -6.30 8.95
CA THR A 21 10.18 -6.47 10.27
C THR A 21 11.06 -7.72 10.26
N ALA A 22 11.79 -7.96 11.34
CA ALA A 22 12.68 -9.13 11.45
C ALA A 22 11.95 -10.47 11.26
N ILE A 23 10.63 -10.49 11.45
CA ILE A 23 9.80 -11.70 11.37
C ILE A 23 8.65 -11.59 10.38
N GLY A 24 8.53 -10.44 9.67
CA GLY A 24 7.44 -10.18 8.75
C GLY A 24 7.94 -9.83 7.36
N ALA A 25 7.18 -10.25 6.35
CA ALA A 25 7.39 -9.88 4.96
C ALA A 25 6.89 -8.46 4.68
N GLY A 26 7.45 -7.82 3.68
CA GLY A 26 7.01 -6.52 3.21
C GLY A 26 7.22 -6.37 1.71
N VAL A 27 6.59 -5.39 1.11
CA VAL A 27 6.78 -5.07 -0.30
C VAL A 27 7.29 -3.64 -0.43
N ARG A 28 8.48 -3.52 -1.01
CA ARG A 28 9.08 -2.22 -1.30
C ARG A 28 8.69 -1.77 -2.70
N LEU A 29 8.29 -0.52 -2.81
CA LEU A 29 7.98 0.12 -4.09
C LEU A 29 9.20 0.91 -4.53
N THR A 30 9.69 0.65 -5.74
CA THR A 30 10.86 1.32 -6.30
C THR A 30 10.52 1.99 -7.62
N ALA A 31 11.46 2.79 -8.15
CA ALA A 31 11.32 3.39 -9.47
C ALA A 31 11.17 2.32 -10.58
N ASP A 32 11.75 1.13 -10.38
CA ASP A 32 11.79 0.06 -11.37
C ASP A 32 10.65 -0.96 -11.24
N GLY A 33 10.01 -1.05 -10.08
CA GLY A 33 8.96 -2.02 -9.84
C GLY A 33 8.67 -2.28 -8.38
N LEU A 34 8.21 -3.49 -8.08
CA LEU A 34 7.91 -3.97 -6.73
C LEU A 34 8.92 -5.03 -6.31
N GLU A 35 9.34 -4.99 -5.07
CA GLU A 35 10.24 -5.97 -4.48
C GLU A 35 9.60 -6.55 -3.21
N ALA A 36 9.30 -7.84 -3.25
CA ALA A 36 8.81 -8.55 -2.08
C ALA A 36 9.99 -8.98 -1.22
N LEU A 37 10.04 -8.49 0.00
CA LEU A 37 11.08 -8.79 0.98
C LEU A 37 10.57 -9.84 1.95
N ASP A 38 11.22 -10.98 1.96
CA ASP A 38 10.83 -12.15 2.75
C ASP A 38 12.08 -12.64 3.48
N PRO A 39 11.99 -13.17 4.72
CA PRO A 39 13.14 -13.75 5.40
C PRO A 39 13.86 -14.84 4.60
N ASP A 40 13.15 -15.55 3.74
CA ASP A 40 13.71 -16.63 2.91
C ASP A 40 14.24 -16.16 1.55
N GLY A 41 14.17 -14.87 1.25
CA GLY A 41 14.65 -14.30 -0.01
C GLY A 41 13.82 -13.13 -0.49
N SER A 42 14.17 -12.61 -1.66
CA SER A 42 13.43 -11.52 -2.28
C SER A 42 12.98 -11.90 -3.68
N ARG A 43 11.81 -11.37 -4.09
CA ARG A 43 11.29 -11.48 -5.44
C ARG A 43 11.06 -10.08 -5.97
N THR A 44 11.42 -9.85 -7.24
CA THR A 44 11.33 -8.53 -7.85
C THR A 44 10.53 -8.62 -9.14
N TRP A 45 9.65 -7.65 -9.35
CA TRP A 45 8.89 -7.49 -10.59
C TRP A 45 9.08 -6.06 -11.09
N THR A 46 9.48 -5.93 -12.36
CA THR A 46 9.51 -4.62 -13.00
C THR A 46 8.09 -4.18 -13.34
N TRP A 47 7.87 -2.87 -13.44
CA TRP A 47 6.55 -2.37 -13.84
C TRP A 47 6.08 -2.94 -15.17
N GLN A 48 7.01 -3.16 -16.12
CA GLN A 48 6.71 -3.73 -17.43
C GLN A 48 6.28 -5.20 -17.37
N ALA A 49 6.76 -5.94 -16.38
CA ALA A 49 6.40 -7.34 -16.18
C ALA A 49 5.04 -7.52 -15.52
N LEU A 50 4.50 -6.48 -14.91
CA LEU A 50 3.23 -6.51 -14.21
C LEU A 50 2.09 -6.03 -15.11
N ARG A 51 1.01 -6.82 -15.16
CA ARG A 51 -0.23 -6.45 -15.85
C ARG A 51 -1.22 -5.80 -14.88
N SER A 52 -1.24 -6.27 -13.63
CA SER A 52 -2.03 -5.64 -12.58
C SER A 52 -1.37 -5.83 -11.21
N ALA A 53 -1.66 -4.93 -10.30
CA ALA A 53 -1.29 -5.03 -8.89
C ALA A 53 -2.41 -4.40 -8.07
N VAL A 54 -3.03 -5.21 -7.20
CA VAL A 54 -4.16 -4.79 -6.38
C VAL A 54 -3.93 -5.27 -4.95
N VAL A 55 -4.14 -4.39 -3.99
CA VAL A 55 -4.11 -4.76 -2.57
C VAL A 55 -5.52 -5.16 -2.15
N GLU A 56 -5.68 -6.40 -1.74
CA GLU A 56 -6.96 -6.96 -1.28
C GLU A 56 -6.96 -7.09 0.24
N ASP A 57 -8.15 -7.28 0.81
CA ASP A 57 -8.36 -7.43 2.26
C ASP A 57 -7.89 -6.21 3.07
N VAL A 58 -7.98 -5.03 2.48
CA VAL A 58 -7.59 -3.78 3.14
C VAL A 58 -8.56 -3.48 4.28
N PRO A 59 -8.08 -3.39 5.53
CA PRO A 59 -8.93 -2.97 6.63
C PRO A 59 -9.25 -1.48 6.47
N THR A 60 -10.54 -1.14 6.42
CA THR A 60 -10.98 0.24 6.29
C THR A 60 -11.83 0.66 7.47
N THR A 61 -11.74 1.94 7.82
CA THR A 61 -12.56 2.56 8.86
C THR A 61 -13.79 3.18 8.19
N THR A 62 -14.98 2.83 8.70
CA THR A 62 -16.22 3.49 8.30
C THR A 62 -16.46 4.73 9.14
N PRO A 63 -17.35 5.66 8.71
CA PRO A 63 -17.70 6.83 9.52
C PRO A 63 -18.23 6.50 10.92
N SER A 64 -18.71 5.27 11.13
CA SER A 64 -19.15 4.79 12.46
C SER A 64 -18.01 4.23 13.32
N GLY A 65 -16.77 4.33 12.87
CA GLY A 65 -15.61 3.81 13.60
C GLY A 65 -15.43 2.29 13.54
N ARG A 66 -16.22 1.60 12.72
CA ARG A 66 -16.09 0.15 12.52
C ARG A 66 -15.04 -0.15 11.46
N VAL A 67 -14.24 -1.18 11.71
CA VAL A 67 -13.26 -1.67 10.73
C VAL A 67 -13.96 -2.67 9.82
N THR A 68 -13.88 -2.44 8.51
CA THR A 68 -14.39 -3.34 7.47
C THR A 68 -13.26 -3.76 6.55
N LYS A 69 -13.41 -4.93 5.92
CA LYS A 69 -12.46 -5.38 4.90
C LYS A 69 -13.07 -5.21 3.51
N LEU A 70 -12.30 -4.65 2.59
CA LEU A 70 -12.66 -4.60 1.18
C LEU A 70 -12.19 -5.89 0.52
N LEU A 71 -13.13 -6.70 0.05
CA LEU A 71 -12.88 -7.90 -0.72
C LEU A 71 -13.24 -7.60 -2.18
N GLY A 72 -12.24 -7.34 -3.01
CA GLY A 72 -12.47 -6.96 -4.41
C GLY A 72 -13.37 -5.74 -4.51
N SER A 73 -14.47 -5.85 -5.26
CA SER A 73 -15.47 -4.78 -5.40
C SER A 73 -16.63 -4.89 -4.39
N VAL A 74 -16.57 -5.86 -3.46
CA VAL A 74 -17.65 -6.10 -2.49
C VAL A 74 -17.14 -5.68 -1.10
N VAL A 75 -17.85 -4.75 -0.50
CA VAL A 75 -17.63 -4.39 0.90
C VAL A 75 -18.32 -5.46 1.75
N SER A 76 -17.51 -6.35 2.31
CA SER A 76 -18.01 -7.30 3.29
C SER A 76 -17.89 -6.67 4.68
N ALA A 77 -19.03 -6.40 5.30
CA ALA A 77 -19.08 -5.91 6.67
C ALA A 77 -18.85 -7.09 7.63
N ALA A 78 -17.62 -7.57 7.70
CA ALA A 78 -17.23 -8.49 8.75
C ALA A 78 -16.83 -7.68 9.97
N ILE A 79 -17.61 -7.74 11.01
CA ILE A 79 -17.22 -7.20 12.32
C ILE A 79 -16.19 -8.16 12.89
N GLU A 80 -14.94 -8.00 12.51
CA GLU A 80 -13.89 -8.67 13.24
C GLU A 80 -13.55 -7.81 14.45
N THR A 81 -13.83 -8.34 15.61
CA THR A 81 -13.30 -7.80 16.86
C THR A 81 -11.79 -7.91 16.78
N PHE A 82 -11.13 -6.77 16.70
CA PHE A 82 -9.68 -6.71 16.71
C PHE A 82 -9.18 -7.27 18.05
N THR A 83 -8.63 -8.47 18.03
CA THR A 83 -8.18 -9.18 19.25
C THR A 83 -6.74 -8.84 19.64
N GLY A 84 -6.13 -7.82 19.04
CA GLY A 84 -4.82 -7.32 19.45
C GLY A 84 -3.63 -8.23 19.14
N GLN A 85 -3.79 -9.20 18.26
CA GLN A 85 -2.74 -10.14 17.91
C GLN A 85 -2.01 -9.76 16.62
N GLY A 86 -1.40 -8.60 16.59
CA GLY A 86 -0.59 -8.14 15.49
C GLY A 86 -1.37 -7.35 14.43
N PRO A 87 -0.66 -6.78 13.43
CA PRO A 87 -1.29 -6.00 12.38
C PRO A 87 -2.13 -6.88 11.45
N PRO A 88 -3.23 -6.35 10.89
CA PRO A 88 -4.03 -7.08 9.92
C PRO A 88 -3.21 -7.46 8.68
N GLU A 89 -3.46 -8.64 8.14
CA GLU A 89 -2.86 -9.08 6.90
C GLU A 89 -3.66 -8.56 5.71
N MET A 90 -2.94 -8.15 4.68
CA MET A 90 -3.50 -7.79 3.37
C MET A 90 -2.86 -8.70 2.33
N THR A 91 -3.49 -8.84 1.17
CA THR A 91 -2.94 -9.60 0.06
C THR A 91 -2.66 -8.66 -1.11
N LEU A 92 -1.41 -8.60 -1.54
CA LEU A 92 -1.03 -7.96 -2.79
C LEU A 92 -1.18 -9.00 -3.91
N ARG A 93 -2.19 -8.83 -4.73
CA ARG A 93 -2.44 -9.70 -5.88
C ARG A 93 -1.79 -9.10 -7.11
N LEU A 94 -0.90 -9.86 -7.73
CA LEU A 94 -0.18 -9.47 -8.92
C LEU A 94 -0.59 -10.35 -10.09
N GLU A 95 -0.74 -9.77 -11.26
CA GLU A 95 -0.78 -10.52 -12.51
C GLU A 95 0.47 -10.21 -13.33
N THR A 96 1.19 -11.26 -13.65
CA THR A 96 2.42 -11.17 -14.45
C THR A 96 2.22 -11.91 -15.77
N GLU A 97 3.15 -11.75 -16.70
CA GLU A 97 3.14 -12.49 -17.95
C GLU A 97 3.25 -14.01 -17.76
N TYR A 98 3.70 -14.45 -16.57
CA TYR A 98 3.83 -15.87 -16.23
C TYR A 98 2.65 -16.39 -15.40
N GLY A 99 1.67 -15.56 -15.09
CA GLY A 99 0.48 -15.93 -14.35
C GLY A 99 0.28 -15.10 -13.08
N PRO A 100 -0.78 -15.43 -12.31
CA PRO A 100 -1.08 -14.71 -11.08
C PRO A 100 -0.09 -15.05 -9.97
N GLU A 101 0.24 -14.05 -9.14
CA GLU A 101 1.02 -14.22 -7.93
C GLU A 101 0.36 -13.47 -6.78
N GLN A 102 0.60 -13.93 -5.56
CA GLN A 102 0.08 -13.32 -4.35
C GLN A 102 1.22 -13.12 -3.36
N VAL A 103 1.22 -11.96 -2.70
CA VAL A 103 2.18 -11.65 -1.64
C VAL A 103 1.40 -11.16 -0.44
N THR A 104 1.69 -11.72 0.72
CA THR A 104 1.12 -11.24 1.98
C THR A 104 1.86 -9.97 2.40
N VAL A 105 1.11 -8.93 2.70
CA VAL A 105 1.62 -7.68 3.28
C VAL A 105 0.83 -7.36 4.54
N TYR A 106 1.45 -6.66 5.48
CA TYR A 106 0.78 -6.28 6.71
C TYR A 106 0.34 -4.83 6.64
N ALA A 107 -0.82 -4.54 7.22
CA ALA A 107 -1.31 -3.17 7.32
C ALA A 107 -0.47 -2.37 8.31
N ALA A 108 -0.25 -1.10 8.03
CA ALA A 108 0.44 -0.19 8.94
C ALA A 108 -0.49 0.40 10.01
N THR A 109 -1.78 0.17 9.88
CA THR A 109 -2.81 0.66 10.79
C THR A 109 -3.93 -0.37 10.92
N ALA A 110 -4.70 -0.27 11.98
CA ALA A 110 -5.89 -1.12 12.19
C ALA A 110 -7.00 -0.83 11.17
N GLY A 111 -7.05 0.37 10.61
CA GLY A 111 -8.02 0.72 9.58
C GLY A 111 -7.54 1.91 8.76
N TYR A 112 -7.60 1.78 7.44
CA TYR A 112 -7.33 2.86 6.51
C TYR A 112 -8.62 3.61 6.20
N ASP A 113 -8.50 4.88 5.85
CA ASP A 113 -9.60 5.62 5.26
C ASP A 113 -9.94 5.01 3.89
N ALA A 114 -11.22 4.72 3.64
CA ALA A 114 -11.64 4.05 2.41
C ALA A 114 -11.30 4.86 1.16
N GLN A 115 -11.38 6.18 1.22
CA GLN A 115 -11.04 7.04 0.09
C GLN A 115 -9.53 7.07 -0.16
N GLU A 116 -8.74 7.12 0.88
CA GLU A 116 -7.27 7.03 0.76
C GLU A 116 -6.85 5.69 0.19
N ALA A 117 -7.48 4.60 0.61
CA ALA A 117 -7.21 3.27 0.06
C ALA A 117 -7.52 3.21 -1.43
N ALA A 118 -8.67 3.75 -1.85
CA ALA A 118 -9.07 3.79 -3.25
C ALA A 118 -8.11 4.63 -4.10
N LEU A 119 -7.70 5.80 -3.61
CA LEU A 119 -6.73 6.65 -4.29
C LEU A 119 -5.36 5.98 -4.40
N SER A 120 -4.95 5.23 -3.38
CA SER A 120 -3.71 4.47 -3.39
C SER A 120 -3.71 3.36 -4.43
N GLN A 121 -4.84 2.64 -4.56
CA GLN A 121 -5.02 1.62 -5.60
C GLN A 121 -4.92 2.23 -7.00
N ASP A 122 -5.57 3.37 -7.22
CA ASP A 122 -5.51 4.07 -8.50
C ASP A 122 -4.08 4.53 -8.82
N LEU A 123 -3.38 5.06 -7.82
CA LEU A 123 -1.99 5.47 -7.99
C LEU A 123 -1.08 4.29 -8.35
N LEU A 124 -1.25 3.15 -7.67
CA LEU A 124 -0.50 1.94 -7.98
C LEU A 124 -0.75 1.47 -9.41
N ALA A 125 -2.01 1.48 -9.86
CA ALA A 125 -2.36 1.15 -11.24
C ALA A 125 -1.70 2.09 -12.25
N ARG A 126 -1.56 3.36 -11.92
CA ARG A 126 -0.89 4.36 -12.78
C ARG A 126 0.61 4.15 -12.84
N PHE A 127 1.24 3.69 -11.78
CA PHE A 127 2.65 3.29 -11.82
C PHE A 127 2.88 2.15 -12.82
N LEU A 128 1.99 1.15 -12.80
CA LEU A 128 2.06 0.04 -13.76
C LEU A 128 1.83 0.50 -15.20
N ALA A 129 0.90 1.43 -15.40
CA ALA A 129 0.58 1.96 -16.72
C ALA A 129 1.64 2.94 -17.25
N GLY A 130 2.56 3.39 -16.41
CA GLY A 130 3.56 4.40 -16.77
C GLY A 130 2.99 5.81 -16.84
N THR A 131 1.80 6.05 -16.28
CA THR A 131 1.15 7.37 -16.27
C THR A 131 1.41 8.17 -14.99
N ALA A 132 2.14 7.59 -14.04
CA ALA A 132 2.64 8.26 -12.85
C ALA A 132 4.05 7.77 -12.55
N ASP A 133 4.85 8.59 -11.89
CA ASP A 133 6.24 8.29 -11.57
C ASP A 133 6.37 7.89 -10.10
N PRO A 134 6.77 6.63 -9.79
CA PRO A 134 6.94 6.19 -8.40
C PRO A 134 7.93 7.03 -7.60
N ARG A 135 8.87 7.69 -8.26
CA ARG A 135 9.88 8.53 -7.60
C ARG A 135 9.31 9.73 -6.86
N VAL A 136 8.06 10.12 -7.16
CA VAL A 136 7.41 11.22 -6.42
C VAL A 136 7.23 10.88 -4.94
N LEU A 137 6.99 9.62 -4.62
CA LEU A 137 6.86 9.15 -3.24
C LEU A 137 8.20 9.21 -2.50
N GLU A 138 9.27 8.77 -3.16
CA GLU A 138 10.61 8.85 -2.59
C GLU A 138 11.07 10.29 -2.36
N ALA A 139 10.82 11.17 -3.32
CA ALA A 139 11.15 12.59 -3.22
C ALA A 139 10.41 13.24 -2.05
N TRP A 140 9.12 12.97 -1.93
CA TRP A 140 8.33 13.48 -0.82
C TRP A 140 8.85 12.96 0.53
N GLY A 141 9.23 11.68 0.59
CA GLY A 141 9.77 11.06 1.80
C GLY A 141 11.05 11.71 2.28
N ARG A 142 11.96 12.03 1.36
CA ARG A 142 13.20 12.73 1.70
C ARG A 142 12.94 14.13 2.24
N GLU A 143 11.94 14.81 1.69
CA GLU A 143 11.64 16.20 2.03
C GLU A 143 10.77 16.32 3.29
N HIS A 144 9.78 15.45 3.45
CA HIS A 144 8.74 15.56 4.49
C HIS A 144 8.68 14.37 5.46
N GLY A 145 9.34 13.26 5.17
CA GLY A 145 9.28 12.06 6.01
C GLY A 145 9.59 12.29 7.48
N PRO A 146 10.60 13.12 7.84
CA PRO A 146 10.89 13.40 9.24
C PRO A 146 9.76 14.10 10.00
N GLN A 147 8.83 14.73 9.31
CA GLN A 147 7.71 15.46 9.93
C GLN A 147 6.58 14.54 10.39
N GLY A 148 6.64 13.24 10.05
CA GLY A 148 5.62 12.27 10.41
C GLY A 148 4.42 12.24 9.48
N THR A 149 3.42 11.46 9.86
CA THR A 149 2.21 11.26 9.06
C THR A 149 1.36 12.53 8.99
N PRO A 150 1.02 13.01 7.77
CA PRO A 150 0.14 14.16 7.61
C PRO A 150 -1.29 13.87 8.11
N LYS A 151 -2.04 14.92 8.35
CA LYS A 151 -3.47 14.82 8.69
C LYS A 151 -4.27 14.29 7.49
N PRO A 152 -5.44 13.66 7.72
CA PRO A 152 -6.23 13.03 6.66
C PRO A 152 -6.48 13.91 5.41
N PRO A 153 -6.90 15.20 5.53
CA PRO A 153 -7.11 16.03 4.34
C PRO A 153 -5.84 16.23 3.51
N ALA A 154 -4.69 16.36 4.19
CA ALA A 154 -3.40 16.54 3.52
C ALA A 154 -2.97 15.26 2.80
N ARG A 155 -3.18 14.09 3.40
CA ARG A 155 -2.90 12.80 2.75
C ARG A 155 -3.74 12.61 1.49
N GLN A 156 -5.03 12.89 1.56
CA GLN A 156 -5.92 12.80 0.40
C GLN A 156 -5.50 13.76 -0.71
N ALA A 157 -5.12 14.98 -0.35
CA ALA A 157 -4.63 15.96 -1.33
C ALA A 157 -3.34 15.48 -2.02
N LEU A 158 -2.41 14.90 -1.27
CA LEU A 158 -1.17 14.33 -1.82
C LEU A 158 -1.48 13.20 -2.81
N LEU A 159 -2.32 12.26 -2.42
CA LEU A 159 -2.69 11.13 -3.26
C LEU A 159 -3.35 11.60 -4.56
N ARG A 160 -4.23 12.58 -4.50
CA ARG A 160 -4.85 13.17 -5.70
C ARG A 160 -3.83 13.84 -6.59
N THR A 161 -2.92 14.60 -6.01
CA THR A 161 -1.85 15.29 -6.76
C THR A 161 -0.98 14.27 -7.50
N TRP A 162 -0.54 13.22 -6.81
CA TRP A 162 0.30 12.18 -7.42
C TRP A 162 -0.43 11.39 -8.50
N THR A 163 -1.73 11.23 -8.36
CA THR A 163 -2.55 10.52 -9.34
C THR A 163 -2.77 11.34 -10.60
N GLN A 164 -2.70 12.68 -10.51
CA GLN A 164 -2.95 13.59 -11.63
C GLN A 164 -1.68 14.04 -12.36
N THR A 165 -0.51 13.71 -11.87
CA THR A 165 0.77 14.20 -12.41
C THR A 165 1.25 13.39 -13.59
#